data_ddae7f0990ed92edf4ad588afc4174d9
#
_entry.id   ddae7f0990ed92edf4ad588afc4174d9
#
_cell.length_a   1.000
_cell.length_b   1.000
_cell.length_c   1.000
_cell.angle_alpha   90.00
_cell.angle_beta   90.00
_cell.angle_gamma   90.00
#
_symmetry.space_group_name_H-M   'P 1'
#
loop_
_entity.id
_entity.type
_entity.pdbx_description
1 polymer ?
#
loop_
_entity_poly.entity_id
_entity_poly.type
_entity_poly.pdbx_seq_one_letter_code
_entity_poly.pdbx_strand_id
1 'polypeptide(L)'
;LTKDNLEILWSKGRTKLHVWDVDPAIAATLERDNTTGSDDAVLEMFRRLRPNEPARVENAREYVYSLFFDTRRYNLGRVGRYKMNRRLGIPVPENITEHNRLLTLEDICKIIQGVIDLRNPESEGDDIDHLGNRRVRSVGELLQNQIRIGLLRMERIAKERMTTIPDLEAAMARDLINVRPIAAAIR
;
A
#
# COMPACT_ATOMS: atom_id res chain seq x y z
N LEU A 1 9.08 -25.62 19.83
CA LEU A 1 9.52 -27.03 19.85
C LEU A 1 9.03 -27.65 21.14
N THR A 2 8.14 -28.65 21.06
CA THR A 2 7.71 -29.44 22.22
C THR A 2 8.77 -30.48 22.55
N LYS A 3 8.78 -30.96 23.83
CA LYS A 3 9.72 -32.02 24.26
C LYS A 3 9.63 -33.27 23.37
N ASP A 4 8.41 -33.66 22.99
CA ASP A 4 8.14 -34.82 22.16
C ASP A 4 8.76 -34.69 20.75
N ASN A 5 8.71 -33.49 20.15
CA ASN A 5 9.35 -33.21 18.87
C ASN A 5 10.88 -33.26 18.96
N LEU A 6 11.46 -32.88 20.09
CA LEU A 6 12.91 -32.98 20.30
C LEU A 6 13.36 -34.43 20.44
N GLU A 7 12.59 -35.27 21.14
CA GLU A 7 12.86 -36.70 21.26
C GLU A 7 12.81 -37.43 19.92
N ILE A 8 11.81 -37.08 19.08
CA ILE A 8 11.71 -37.62 17.71
C ILE A 8 12.90 -37.20 16.84
N LEU A 9 13.36 -35.96 16.96
CA LEU A 9 14.51 -35.47 16.19
C LEU A 9 15.82 -36.15 16.66
N TRP A 10 15.98 -36.32 17.97
CA TRP A 10 17.12 -37.03 18.54
C TRP A 10 17.15 -38.51 18.15
N SER A 11 16.04 -39.18 18.17
CA SER A 11 15.94 -40.59 17.73
C SER A 11 16.29 -40.76 16.25
N LYS A 12 16.15 -39.71 15.44
CA LYS A 12 16.55 -39.65 14.01
C LYS A 12 18.01 -39.20 13.82
N GLY A 13 18.82 -39.12 14.88
CA GLY A 13 20.25 -38.77 14.82
C GLY A 13 20.55 -37.28 14.50
N ARG A 14 19.56 -36.39 14.63
CA ARG A 14 19.74 -34.96 14.45
C ARG A 14 20.27 -34.33 15.72
N THR A 15 21.56 -34.01 15.77
CA THR A 15 22.25 -33.44 16.96
C THR A 15 22.35 -31.91 16.93
N LYS A 16 22.05 -31.27 15.80
CA LYS A 16 22.04 -29.80 15.64
C LYS A 16 20.72 -29.35 15.02
N LEU A 17 20.13 -28.38 15.65
CA LEU A 17 18.90 -27.71 15.16
C LEU A 17 19.18 -26.23 14.99
N HIS A 18 18.78 -25.68 13.86
CA HIS A 18 18.69 -24.23 13.69
C HIS A 18 17.35 -23.78 14.24
N VAL A 19 17.38 -23.07 15.34
CA VAL A 19 16.18 -22.51 15.98
C VAL A 19 16.15 -21.01 15.67
N TRP A 20 15.00 -20.53 15.26
CA TRP A 20 14.77 -19.11 15.08
C TRP A 20 14.20 -18.57 16.37
N ASP A 21 14.85 -17.56 16.94
CA ASP A 21 14.29 -16.79 18.03
C ASP A 21 13.29 -15.80 17.44
N VAL A 22 12.02 -16.15 17.50
CA VAL A 22 10.93 -15.35 16.91
C VAL A 22 10.31 -14.49 18.01
N ASP A 23 10.20 -13.19 17.74
CA ASP A 23 9.50 -12.27 18.65
C ASP A 23 8.09 -12.81 18.99
N PRO A 24 7.68 -12.77 20.27
CA PRO A 24 6.37 -13.29 20.71
C PRO A 24 5.18 -12.71 19.96
N ALA A 25 5.26 -11.45 19.49
CA ALA A 25 4.19 -10.84 18.70
C ALA A 25 4.10 -11.43 17.29
N ILE A 26 5.24 -11.74 16.66
CA ILE A 26 5.28 -12.44 15.38
C ILE A 26 4.73 -13.86 15.56
N ALA A 27 5.15 -14.57 16.61
CA ALA A 27 4.66 -15.92 16.89
C ALA A 27 3.14 -15.92 17.08
N ALA A 28 2.60 -15.01 17.90
CA ALA A 28 1.15 -14.87 18.10
C ALA A 28 0.39 -14.46 16.82
N THR A 29 1.02 -13.72 15.92
CA THR A 29 0.43 -13.37 14.63
C THR A 29 0.36 -14.58 13.71
N LEU A 30 1.43 -15.38 13.67
CA LEU A 30 1.49 -16.62 12.88
C LEU A 30 0.51 -17.68 13.41
N GLU A 31 0.32 -17.78 14.71
CA GLU A 31 -0.69 -18.69 15.30
C GLU A 31 -2.12 -18.33 14.92
N ARG A 32 -2.40 -17.04 14.68
CA ARG A 32 -3.72 -16.55 14.26
C ARG A 32 -3.91 -16.56 12.76
N ASP A 33 -2.85 -16.78 11.99
CA ASP A 33 -2.91 -16.84 10.55
C ASP A 33 -3.44 -18.20 10.10
N ASN A 34 -4.61 -18.19 9.47
CA ASN A 34 -5.28 -19.39 8.96
C ASN A 34 -4.89 -19.68 7.51
N THR A 35 -3.99 -18.91 6.91
CA THR A 35 -3.60 -19.08 5.52
C THR A 35 -2.53 -20.17 5.38
N THR A 36 -2.64 -21.01 4.36
CA THR A 36 -1.72 -22.11 4.12
C THR A 36 -0.57 -21.78 3.18
N GLY A 37 -0.65 -20.64 2.48
CA GLY A 37 0.38 -20.21 1.55
C GLY A 37 0.09 -18.82 0.95
N SER A 38 1.01 -18.36 0.10
CA SER A 38 0.94 -16.99 -0.45
C SER A 38 -0.31 -16.73 -1.27
N ASP A 39 -0.81 -17.72 -2.00
CA ASP A 39 -2.03 -17.58 -2.83
C ASP A 39 -3.27 -17.45 -1.97
N ASP A 40 -3.33 -18.24 -0.91
CA ASP A 40 -4.42 -18.19 0.05
C ASP A 40 -4.43 -16.86 0.81
N ALA A 41 -3.25 -16.38 1.24
CA ALA A 41 -3.08 -15.07 1.86
C ALA A 41 -3.53 -13.93 0.95
N VAL A 42 -3.15 -13.94 -0.32
CA VAL A 42 -3.55 -12.92 -1.31
C VAL A 42 -5.06 -12.95 -1.55
N LEU A 43 -5.67 -14.13 -1.64
CA LEU A 43 -7.12 -14.28 -1.77
C LEU A 43 -7.86 -13.75 -0.54
N GLU A 44 -7.37 -14.03 0.67
CA GLU A 44 -7.95 -13.52 1.91
C GLU A 44 -7.85 -11.99 1.99
N MET A 45 -6.70 -11.41 1.63
CA MET A 45 -6.55 -9.96 1.53
C MET A 45 -7.53 -9.36 0.53
N PHE A 46 -7.67 -9.98 -0.66
CA PHE A 46 -8.58 -9.49 -1.69
C PHE A 46 -10.04 -9.54 -1.23
N ARG A 47 -10.48 -10.62 -0.60
CA ARG A 47 -11.85 -10.76 -0.06
C ARG A 47 -12.18 -9.69 0.97
N ARG A 48 -11.22 -9.34 1.84
CA ARG A 48 -11.40 -8.28 2.85
C ARG A 48 -11.46 -6.89 2.22
N LEU A 49 -10.67 -6.62 1.20
CA LEU A 49 -10.63 -5.33 0.52
C LEU A 49 -11.76 -5.14 -0.49
N ARG A 50 -12.21 -6.23 -1.11
CA ARG A 50 -13.23 -6.25 -2.16
C ARG A 50 -14.26 -7.38 -1.95
N PRO A 51 -15.11 -7.29 -0.91
CA PRO A 51 -16.04 -8.37 -0.54
C PRO A 51 -17.10 -8.67 -1.61
N ASN A 52 -17.37 -7.73 -2.50
CA ASN A 52 -18.40 -7.85 -3.54
C ASN A 52 -17.88 -8.40 -4.88
N GLU A 53 -16.56 -8.66 -5.00
CA GLU A 53 -15.96 -9.16 -6.23
C GLU A 53 -15.56 -10.63 -6.09
N PRO A 54 -15.72 -11.45 -7.15
CA PRO A 54 -15.29 -12.83 -7.10
C PRO A 54 -13.76 -12.92 -7.02
N ALA A 55 -13.27 -13.57 -5.96
CA ALA A 55 -11.85 -13.71 -5.70
C ALA A 55 -11.24 -14.81 -6.58
N ARG A 56 -10.43 -14.42 -7.57
CA ARG A 56 -9.56 -15.29 -8.37
C ARG A 56 -8.11 -14.97 -8.06
N VAL A 57 -7.24 -15.97 -8.03
CA VAL A 57 -5.84 -15.83 -7.61
C VAL A 57 -5.10 -14.79 -8.46
N GLU A 58 -5.27 -14.83 -9.79
CA GLU A 58 -4.60 -13.92 -10.72
C GLU A 58 -5.02 -12.47 -10.46
N ASN A 59 -6.32 -12.20 -10.40
CA ASN A 59 -6.86 -10.87 -10.15
C ASN A 59 -6.48 -10.35 -8.76
N ALA A 60 -6.49 -11.24 -7.77
CA ALA A 60 -6.13 -10.90 -6.40
C ALA A 60 -4.64 -10.54 -6.29
N ARG A 61 -3.75 -11.29 -6.94
CA ARG A 61 -2.31 -10.98 -7.00
C ARG A 61 -2.05 -9.63 -7.67
N GLU A 62 -2.63 -9.40 -8.84
CA GLU A 62 -2.49 -8.13 -9.56
C GLU A 62 -3.01 -6.96 -8.71
N TYR A 63 -4.15 -7.13 -8.07
CA TYR A 63 -4.73 -6.11 -7.23
C TYR A 63 -3.84 -5.77 -6.03
N VAL A 64 -3.42 -6.78 -5.25
CA VAL A 64 -2.55 -6.58 -4.06
C VAL A 64 -1.20 -5.99 -4.47
N TYR A 65 -0.60 -6.50 -5.58
CA TYR A 65 0.63 -5.94 -6.12
C TYR A 65 0.46 -4.44 -6.47
N SER A 66 -0.61 -4.11 -7.17
CA SER A 66 -0.86 -2.72 -7.59
C SER A 66 -1.06 -1.75 -6.42
N LEU A 67 -1.50 -2.22 -5.26
CA LEU A 67 -1.72 -1.35 -4.10
C LEU A 67 -0.43 -0.74 -3.56
N PHE A 68 0.69 -1.48 -3.62
CA PHE A 68 1.94 -1.10 -2.95
C PHE A 68 3.11 -0.90 -3.92
N PHE A 69 3.07 -1.56 -5.09
CA PHE A 69 4.22 -1.67 -5.99
C PHE A 69 3.95 -1.08 -7.40
N ASP A 70 2.79 -0.49 -7.65
CA ASP A 70 2.48 0.20 -8.91
C ASP A 70 2.61 1.72 -8.74
N THR A 71 3.50 2.34 -9.53
CA THR A 71 3.76 3.79 -9.53
C THR A 71 2.51 4.63 -9.79
N ARG A 72 1.51 4.08 -10.49
CA ARG A 72 0.25 4.78 -10.79
C ARG A 72 -0.68 4.86 -9.58
N ARG A 73 -0.54 3.96 -8.61
CA ARG A 73 -1.44 3.86 -7.45
C ARG A 73 -0.78 4.24 -6.14
N TYR A 74 0.51 3.96 -5.99
CA TYR A 74 1.27 4.21 -4.78
C TYR A 74 2.49 5.08 -5.03
N ASN A 75 2.66 6.12 -4.23
CA ASN A 75 3.81 7.00 -4.33
C ASN A 75 4.09 7.67 -2.98
N LEU A 76 5.18 7.32 -2.35
CA LEU A 76 5.67 7.94 -1.10
C LEU A 76 6.07 9.41 -1.29
N GLY A 77 6.35 9.83 -2.53
CA GLY A 77 6.98 11.10 -2.80
C GLY A 77 8.47 11.12 -2.39
N ARG A 78 9.17 12.18 -2.78
CA ARG A 78 10.62 12.30 -2.46
C ARG A 78 10.85 12.47 -0.96
N VAL A 79 10.06 13.33 -0.33
CA VAL A 79 10.18 13.63 1.10
C VAL A 79 9.78 12.43 1.96
N GLY A 80 8.69 11.73 1.59
CA GLY A 80 8.24 10.53 2.30
C GLY A 80 9.29 9.43 2.26
N ARG A 81 9.88 9.17 1.07
CA ARG A 81 10.96 8.19 0.93
C ARG A 81 12.20 8.55 1.76
N TYR A 82 12.63 9.81 1.72
CA TYR A 82 13.75 10.29 2.52
C TYR A 82 13.52 10.07 4.02
N LYS A 83 12.37 10.52 4.54
CA LYS A 83 12.03 10.39 5.97
C LYS A 83 11.92 8.93 6.41
N MET A 84 11.26 8.09 5.61
CA MET A 84 11.12 6.67 5.90
C MET A 84 12.49 5.98 5.98
N ASN A 85 13.34 6.20 4.98
CA ASN A 85 14.68 5.62 4.98
C ASN A 85 15.47 6.05 6.21
N ARG A 86 15.44 7.35 6.55
CA ARG A 86 16.15 7.88 7.71
C ARG A 86 15.62 7.27 9.03
N ARG A 87 14.30 7.09 9.16
CA ARG A 87 13.68 6.51 10.35
C ARG A 87 14.02 5.03 10.52
N LEU A 88 14.02 4.28 9.42
CA LEU A 88 14.26 2.83 9.42
C LEU A 88 15.74 2.44 9.30
N GLY A 89 16.66 3.41 9.27
CA GLY A 89 18.10 3.13 9.09
C GLY A 89 18.45 2.55 7.72
N ILE A 90 17.63 2.82 6.71
CA ILE A 90 17.88 2.38 5.33
C ILE A 90 18.70 3.47 4.62
N PRO A 91 19.73 3.11 3.82
CA PRO A 91 20.48 4.08 3.04
C PRO A 91 19.57 4.93 2.14
N VAL A 92 19.76 6.25 2.17
CA VAL A 92 19.03 7.16 1.30
C VAL A 92 19.72 7.22 -0.06
N PRO A 93 19.05 6.86 -1.18
CA PRO A 93 19.65 6.98 -2.51
C PRO A 93 19.92 8.46 -2.84
N GLU A 94 21.03 8.74 -3.51
CA GLU A 94 21.39 10.10 -3.96
C GLU A 94 20.30 10.69 -4.86
N ASN A 95 19.73 9.87 -5.75
CA ASN A 95 18.63 10.25 -6.62
C ASN A 95 17.40 9.41 -6.34
N ILE A 96 16.32 10.06 -5.89
CA ILE A 96 15.03 9.42 -5.67
C ILE A 96 14.23 9.46 -6.98
N THR A 97 14.27 8.36 -7.72
CA THR A 97 13.51 8.12 -8.96
C THR A 97 12.07 7.70 -8.62
N GLU A 98 11.21 7.57 -9.64
CA GLU A 98 9.83 7.09 -9.45
C GLU A 98 9.78 5.68 -8.85
N HIS A 99 10.66 4.78 -9.27
CA HIS A 99 10.74 3.42 -8.75
C HIS A 99 11.14 3.38 -7.26
N ASN A 100 12.03 4.27 -6.83
CA ASN A 100 12.45 4.35 -5.43
C ASN A 100 11.37 4.92 -4.50
N ARG A 101 10.26 5.44 -5.03
CA ARG A 101 9.12 5.95 -4.24
C ARG A 101 8.07 4.89 -3.94
N LEU A 102 8.28 3.67 -4.43
CA LEU A 102 7.47 2.50 -4.10
C LEU A 102 7.99 1.82 -2.84
N LEU A 103 7.13 1.03 -2.20
CA LEU A 103 7.58 0.13 -1.14
C LEU A 103 8.38 -1.04 -1.71
N THR A 104 9.32 -1.54 -0.91
CA THR A 104 10.05 -2.78 -1.17
C THR A 104 9.77 -3.79 -0.06
N LEU A 105 10.09 -5.06 -0.28
CA LEU A 105 9.99 -6.07 0.78
C LEU A 105 10.90 -5.75 1.96
N GLU A 106 12.07 -5.18 1.70
CA GLU A 106 12.98 -4.72 2.75
C GLU A 106 12.33 -3.62 3.61
N ASP A 107 11.66 -2.66 2.98
CA ASP A 107 10.93 -1.62 3.71
C ASP A 107 9.88 -2.23 4.64
N ILE A 108 9.10 -3.21 4.16
CA ILE A 108 8.07 -3.87 4.96
C ILE A 108 8.70 -4.60 6.15
N CYS A 109 9.77 -5.34 5.94
CA CYS A 109 10.49 -6.02 7.03
C CYS A 109 11.02 -5.01 8.06
N LYS A 110 11.61 -3.90 7.62
CA LYS A 110 12.11 -2.84 8.51
C LYS A 110 11.00 -2.11 9.24
N ILE A 111 9.85 -1.91 8.62
CA ILE A 111 8.66 -1.33 9.28
C ILE A 111 8.18 -2.26 10.40
N ILE A 112 8.07 -3.56 10.13
CA ILE A 112 7.66 -4.55 11.13
C ILE A 112 8.67 -4.56 12.29
N GLN A 113 9.96 -4.58 11.99
CA GLN A 113 11.02 -4.49 13.00
C GLN A 113 10.87 -3.22 13.85
N GLY A 114 10.69 -2.06 13.21
CA GLY A 114 10.48 -0.79 13.91
C GLY A 114 9.25 -0.78 14.82
N VAL A 115 8.14 -1.42 14.41
CA VAL A 115 6.95 -1.56 15.25
C VAL A 115 7.22 -2.44 16.48
N ILE A 116 8.02 -3.50 16.32
CA ILE A 116 8.43 -4.37 17.43
C ILE A 116 9.33 -3.59 18.41
N ASP A 117 10.30 -2.84 17.88
CA ASP A 117 11.24 -2.04 18.68
C ASP A 117 10.53 -0.96 19.49
N LEU A 118 9.43 -0.37 18.98
CA LEU A 118 8.60 0.61 19.70
C LEU A 118 7.84 0.02 20.91
N ARG A 119 7.81 -1.30 21.09
CA ARG A 119 7.28 -1.93 22.30
C ARG A 119 8.20 -1.78 23.50
N ASN A 120 9.47 -1.49 23.24
CA ASN A 120 10.42 -1.20 24.32
C ASN A 120 10.06 0.17 24.94
N PRO A 121 9.87 0.26 26.29
CA PRO A 121 9.56 1.52 26.97
C PRO A 121 10.62 2.61 26.80
N GLU A 122 11.86 2.23 26.50
CA GLU A 122 12.96 3.15 26.25
C GLU A 122 12.97 3.72 24.82
N SER A 123 12.13 3.18 23.93
CA SER A 123 12.05 3.59 22.53
C SER A 123 11.15 4.82 22.40
N GLU A 124 11.71 5.90 21.88
CA GLU A 124 10.93 7.11 21.59
C GLU A 124 10.12 6.94 20.30
N GLY A 125 8.80 7.08 20.43
CA GLY A 125 7.89 7.19 19.29
C GLY A 125 8.04 8.53 18.56
N ASP A 126 7.55 8.58 17.32
CA ASP A 126 7.50 9.85 16.57
C ASP A 126 6.39 10.75 17.13
N ASP A 127 6.70 12.01 17.36
CA ASP A 127 5.69 13.03 17.66
C ASP A 127 4.92 13.37 16.36
N ILE A 128 3.67 12.91 16.31
CA ILE A 128 2.78 13.08 15.16
C ILE A 128 2.39 14.53 14.95
N ASP A 129 2.31 15.32 16.03
CA ASP A 129 1.85 16.70 15.99
C ASP A 129 2.99 17.69 15.72
N HIS A 130 4.24 17.24 15.79
CA HIS A 130 5.38 18.06 15.46
C HIS A 130 5.35 18.48 13.98
N LEU A 131 5.47 19.79 13.71
CA LEU A 131 5.39 20.34 12.34
C LEU A 131 6.47 19.79 11.38
N GLY A 132 7.58 19.27 11.90
CA GLY A 132 8.57 18.53 11.12
C GLY A 132 8.06 17.22 10.56
N ASN A 133 7.07 16.59 11.22
CA ASN A 133 6.45 15.31 10.80
C ASN A 133 5.12 15.51 10.08
N ARG A 134 4.48 16.66 10.30
CA ARG A 134 3.19 16.98 9.69
C ARG A 134 3.39 17.85 8.44
N ARG A 135 2.90 17.35 7.31
CA ARG A 135 2.98 18.09 6.05
C ARG A 135 1.88 19.15 5.98
N VAL A 136 2.27 20.41 5.73
CA VAL A 136 1.35 21.50 5.44
C VAL A 136 1.07 21.54 3.95
N ARG A 137 -0.21 21.50 3.56
CA ARG A 137 -0.62 21.65 2.16
C ARG A 137 -0.83 23.11 1.83
N SER A 138 -0.20 23.58 0.74
CA SER A 138 -0.42 24.92 0.23
C SER A 138 -1.77 25.05 -0.48
N VAL A 139 -2.23 26.30 -0.64
CA VAL A 139 -3.49 26.59 -1.35
C VAL A 139 -3.45 26.06 -2.79
N GLY A 140 -2.31 26.16 -3.48
CA GLY A 140 -2.15 25.63 -4.82
C GLY A 140 -2.37 24.13 -4.92
N GLU A 141 -1.89 23.37 -3.94
CA GLU A 141 -2.11 21.92 -3.90
C GLU A 141 -3.58 21.57 -3.62
N LEU A 142 -4.24 22.31 -2.71
CA LEU A 142 -5.65 22.11 -2.42
C LEU A 142 -6.51 22.39 -3.67
N LEU A 143 -6.21 23.49 -4.37
CA LEU A 143 -6.90 23.85 -5.61
C LEU A 143 -6.67 22.82 -6.72
N GLN A 144 -5.42 22.36 -6.89
CA GLN A 144 -5.10 21.30 -7.84
C GLN A 144 -5.93 20.03 -7.59
N ASN A 145 -6.08 19.63 -6.33
CA ASN A 145 -6.86 18.45 -5.96
C ASN A 145 -8.35 18.64 -6.31
N GLN A 146 -8.92 19.81 -6.07
CA GLN A 146 -10.32 20.10 -6.43
C GLN A 146 -10.54 20.11 -7.94
N ILE A 147 -9.64 20.74 -8.69
CA ILE A 147 -9.67 20.72 -10.16
C ILE A 147 -9.57 19.29 -10.69
N ARG A 148 -8.68 18.47 -10.12
CA ARG A 148 -8.55 17.05 -10.50
C ARG A 148 -9.85 16.28 -10.31
N ILE A 149 -10.55 16.48 -9.18
CA ILE A 149 -11.84 15.85 -8.90
C ILE A 149 -12.89 16.30 -9.94
N GLY A 150 -12.93 17.58 -10.25
CA GLY A 150 -13.81 18.14 -11.30
C GLY A 150 -13.55 17.55 -12.68
N LEU A 151 -12.25 17.40 -13.06
CA LEU A 151 -11.85 16.80 -14.33
C LEU A 151 -12.21 15.32 -14.41
N LEU A 152 -12.02 14.52 -13.37
CA LEU A 152 -12.42 13.12 -13.35
C LEU A 152 -13.93 12.93 -13.49
N ARG A 153 -14.72 13.81 -12.88
CA ARG A 153 -16.19 13.81 -13.06
C ARG A 153 -16.58 14.18 -14.49
N MET A 154 -15.91 15.17 -15.07
CA MET A 154 -16.14 15.58 -16.47
C MET A 154 -15.78 14.45 -17.43
N GLU A 155 -14.64 13.78 -17.23
CA GLU A 155 -14.20 12.62 -18.02
C GLU A 155 -15.25 11.50 -17.99
N ARG A 156 -15.77 11.17 -16.80
CA ARG A 156 -16.82 10.14 -16.68
C ARG A 156 -18.06 10.50 -17.47
N ILE A 157 -18.55 11.75 -17.34
CA ILE A 157 -19.72 12.22 -18.07
C ILE A 157 -19.47 12.20 -19.59
N ALA A 158 -18.28 12.59 -20.03
CA ALA A 158 -17.92 12.54 -21.45
C ALA A 158 -17.93 11.09 -21.98
N LYS A 159 -17.37 10.13 -21.22
CA LYS A 159 -17.42 8.70 -21.59
C LYS A 159 -18.87 8.18 -21.66
N GLU A 160 -19.70 8.50 -20.68
CA GLU A 160 -21.13 8.14 -20.67
C GLU A 160 -21.86 8.72 -21.89
N ARG A 161 -21.61 9.98 -22.27
CA ARG A 161 -22.19 10.58 -23.46
C ARG A 161 -21.72 9.94 -24.76
N MET A 162 -20.44 9.60 -24.86
CA MET A 162 -19.89 8.91 -26.04
C MET A 162 -20.58 7.56 -26.29
N THR A 163 -21.04 6.88 -25.25
CA THR A 163 -21.79 5.61 -25.40
C THR A 163 -23.27 5.82 -25.76
N THR A 164 -23.80 7.03 -25.51
CA THR A 164 -25.25 7.32 -25.67
C THR A 164 -25.57 8.06 -26.98
N ILE A 165 -24.58 8.74 -27.57
CA ILE A 165 -24.78 9.49 -28.82
C ILE A 165 -24.90 8.52 -30.01
N PRO A 166 -26.01 8.60 -30.78
CA PRO A 166 -26.25 7.68 -31.90
C PRO A 166 -25.26 7.84 -33.07
N ASP A 167 -24.78 9.06 -33.30
CA ASP A 167 -23.84 9.40 -34.37
C ASP A 167 -22.62 10.11 -33.78
N LEU A 168 -21.60 9.30 -33.51
CA LEU A 168 -20.34 9.78 -32.91
C LEU A 168 -19.48 10.56 -33.92
N GLU A 169 -19.62 10.27 -35.21
CA GLU A 169 -18.81 10.93 -36.26
C GLU A 169 -19.26 12.39 -36.49
N ALA A 170 -20.54 12.68 -36.26
CA ALA A 170 -21.09 14.04 -36.35
C ALA A 170 -20.95 14.84 -35.04
N ALA A 171 -20.58 14.18 -33.92
CA ALA A 171 -20.53 14.83 -32.62
C ALA A 171 -19.34 15.80 -32.48
N MET A 172 -19.61 17.00 -32.00
CA MET A 172 -18.56 17.98 -31.69
C MET A 172 -18.10 17.85 -30.23
N ALA A 173 -16.86 18.25 -29.95
CA ALA A 173 -16.28 18.22 -28.60
C ALA A 173 -17.17 18.95 -27.56
N ARG A 174 -17.87 20.04 -27.94
CA ARG A 174 -18.81 20.78 -27.06
C ARG A 174 -20.00 19.94 -26.62
N ASP A 175 -20.40 18.95 -27.41
CA ASP A 175 -21.55 18.09 -27.08
C ASP A 175 -21.19 17.04 -26.05
N LEU A 176 -19.91 16.67 -26.00
CA LEU A 176 -19.36 15.70 -25.06
C LEU A 176 -18.91 16.34 -23.75
N ILE A 177 -18.26 17.51 -23.83
CA ILE A 177 -17.62 18.17 -22.70
C ILE A 177 -18.59 19.03 -21.92
N ASN A 178 -18.70 18.80 -20.61
CA ASN A 178 -19.46 19.62 -19.69
C ASN A 178 -18.52 20.20 -18.61
N VAL A 179 -18.34 21.51 -18.60
CA VAL A 179 -17.47 22.21 -17.65
C VAL A 179 -18.09 22.45 -16.26
N ARG A 180 -19.40 22.22 -16.10
CA ARG A 180 -20.08 22.43 -14.82
C ARG A 180 -19.50 21.67 -13.64
N PRO A 181 -19.04 20.40 -13.77
CA PRO A 181 -18.42 19.67 -12.67
C PRO A 181 -17.14 20.32 -12.15
N ILE A 182 -16.34 20.96 -13.03
CA ILE A 182 -15.13 21.68 -12.64
C ILE A 182 -15.51 22.94 -11.85
N ALA A 183 -16.42 23.74 -12.39
CA ALA A 183 -16.88 24.95 -11.72
C ALA A 183 -17.52 24.66 -10.34
N ALA A 184 -18.26 23.55 -10.21
CA ALA A 184 -18.84 23.12 -8.94
C ALA A 184 -17.81 22.60 -7.94
N ALA A 185 -16.69 22.05 -8.41
CA ALA A 185 -15.63 21.54 -7.54
C ALA A 185 -14.76 22.67 -6.98
N ILE A 186 -14.68 23.83 -7.67
CA ILE A 186 -13.88 24.99 -7.21
C ILE A 186 -14.71 25.92 -6.33
N ARG A 187 -16.00 25.92 -6.44
CA ARG A 187 -16.94 26.75 -5.63
C ARG A 187 -17.09 26.19 -4.21
#